data_efcfd02abd737f81d09015aa748a8a37
#
_entry.id   efcfd02abd737f81d09015aa748a8a37
#
_cell.length_a   1.000
_cell.length_b   1.000
_cell.length_c   1.000
_cell.angle_alpha   90.00
_cell.angle_beta   90.00
_cell.angle_gamma   90.00
#
_symmetry.space_group_name_H-M   'P 1'
#
loop_
_entity.id
_entity.type
_entity.pdbx_description
1 polymer ?
#
loop_
_entity_poly.entity_id
_entity_poly.type
_entity_poly.pdbx_seq_one_letter_code
_entity_poly.pdbx_strand_id
1 'polypeptide(L)'
;MSAVRVIGITHRVKQIVRDGVVQEERPTLVAVLQSHRIVEYALATETDELDFVLGRFPSAWRDVTPDEHLGLIPAHHVKWKKHGKEKPEEYAEDHKAFFEGLWHVAAKVPSAYDGFREGDVLAMILGGSGDRLAYALSRRADEIGASVYRVPPFTVKHARDAASGDKEGDHQLLVTLFGARPECFRCCGARDRDLIRVTEAFRHRMEAQLERIACAHRLRQRFIGSIFLSPDGKYPEGRIEDAYDQVAANDVILSALVAEEKRREAELKKIVQSLDVWQELFAPIEGVGEMIAARLISAVGDIRRFETAPKFKAFAGVHVADGKFVRRRAGTVANWSPTLRQAFYLLGDQFNRRPDSVWGKKLREYKAKFRAKYPEPIMGDNVAQGNEENLR
;
A
#
# COMPACT_ATOMS: atom_id res chain seq x y z
N MET A 1 -36.58 -12.35 8.02
CA MET A 1 -35.13 -12.18 7.91
C MET A 1 -34.90 -10.88 7.14
N SER A 2 -34.21 -9.91 7.72
CA SER A 2 -33.81 -8.70 6.99
C SER A 2 -32.94 -9.09 5.80
N ALA A 3 -33.20 -8.51 4.63
CA ALA A 3 -32.38 -8.78 3.44
C ALA A 3 -30.92 -8.37 3.74
N VAL A 4 -29.96 -9.26 3.46
CA VAL A 4 -28.54 -9.01 3.64
C VAL A 4 -28.13 -7.79 2.80
N ARG A 5 -27.51 -6.78 3.42
CA ARG A 5 -26.95 -5.64 2.70
C ARG A 5 -25.61 -6.05 2.07
N VAL A 6 -25.46 -5.74 0.80
CA VAL A 6 -24.18 -5.92 0.08
C VAL A 6 -23.59 -4.54 -0.19
N ILE A 7 -22.34 -4.34 0.22
CA ILE A 7 -21.65 -3.05 0.14
C ILE A 7 -20.45 -3.19 -0.78
N GLY A 8 -20.34 -2.35 -1.80
CA GLY A 8 -19.17 -2.25 -2.67
C GLY A 8 -18.38 -0.98 -2.38
N ILE A 9 -17.08 -1.09 -2.12
CA ILE A 9 -16.23 0.07 -1.84
C ILE A 9 -15.07 0.17 -2.82
N THR A 10 -14.96 1.34 -3.44
CA THR A 10 -13.77 1.76 -4.20
C THR A 10 -13.05 2.85 -3.41
N HIS A 11 -11.84 2.52 -2.93
CA HIS A 11 -11.06 3.45 -2.11
C HIS A 11 -10.55 4.63 -2.95
N ARG A 12 -10.44 5.79 -2.31
CA ARG A 12 -10.03 7.07 -2.88
C ARG A 12 -8.74 6.98 -3.70
N VAL A 13 -8.64 7.85 -4.68
CA VAL A 13 -7.44 8.08 -5.48
C VAL A 13 -6.93 9.48 -5.15
N LYS A 14 -5.69 9.58 -4.64
CA LYS A 14 -5.01 10.87 -4.49
C LYS A 14 -4.66 11.43 -5.86
N GLN A 15 -4.57 12.75 -5.96
CA GLN A 15 -4.09 13.40 -7.18
C GLN A 15 -2.70 12.85 -7.56
N ILE A 16 -2.58 12.31 -8.77
CA ILE A 16 -1.34 11.75 -9.29
C ILE A 16 -1.08 12.38 -10.65
N VAL A 17 0.14 12.89 -10.84
CA VAL A 17 0.62 13.29 -12.16
C VAL A 17 1.32 12.09 -12.79
N ARG A 18 0.78 11.55 -13.88
CA ARG A 18 1.42 10.51 -14.69
C ARG A 18 1.53 10.99 -16.12
N ASP A 19 2.75 10.96 -16.65
CA ASP A 19 3.05 11.33 -18.05
C ASP A 19 2.49 12.71 -18.45
N GLY A 20 2.52 13.69 -17.53
CA GLY A 20 2.00 15.03 -17.74
C GLY A 20 0.47 15.18 -17.62
N VAL A 21 -0.25 14.10 -17.36
CA VAL A 21 -1.70 14.12 -17.12
C VAL A 21 -1.98 14.14 -15.61
N VAL A 22 -2.69 15.18 -15.19
CA VAL A 22 -3.18 15.29 -13.80
C VAL A 22 -4.41 14.41 -13.66
N GLN A 23 -4.32 13.37 -12.84
CA GLN A 23 -5.47 12.58 -12.44
C GLN A 23 -6.09 13.24 -11.22
N GLU A 24 -7.34 13.66 -11.30
CA GLU A 24 -8.04 14.33 -10.22
C GLU A 24 -8.19 13.44 -8.98
N GLU A 25 -8.18 14.07 -7.82
CA GLU A 25 -8.45 13.41 -6.55
C GLU A 25 -9.91 12.93 -6.53
N ARG A 26 -10.12 11.70 -6.06
CA ARG A 26 -11.47 11.10 -5.94
C ARG A 26 -11.68 10.61 -4.53
N PRO A 27 -12.89 10.84 -3.96
CA PRO A 27 -13.25 10.31 -2.66
C PRO A 27 -13.35 8.79 -2.69
N THR A 28 -13.43 8.16 -1.52
CA THR A 28 -13.86 6.78 -1.40
C THR A 28 -15.34 6.69 -1.72
N LEU A 29 -15.69 5.88 -2.72
CA LEU A 29 -17.06 5.67 -3.14
C LEU A 29 -17.60 4.36 -2.56
N VAL A 30 -18.82 4.43 -2.06
CA VAL A 30 -19.53 3.31 -1.42
C VAL A 30 -20.88 3.13 -2.09
N ALA A 31 -21.19 1.92 -2.53
CA ALA A 31 -22.52 1.52 -3.00
C ALA A 31 -23.11 0.51 -2.01
N VAL A 32 -24.28 0.78 -1.48
CA VAL A 32 -25.01 -0.11 -0.56
C VAL A 32 -26.25 -0.64 -1.26
N LEU A 33 -26.28 -1.94 -1.55
CA LEU A 33 -27.46 -2.62 -2.07
C LEU A 33 -28.31 -3.14 -0.91
N GLN A 34 -29.52 -2.65 -0.83
CA GLN A 34 -30.53 -3.10 0.13
C GLN A 34 -31.90 -3.16 -0.56
N SER A 35 -32.60 -4.28 -0.46
CA SER A 35 -33.96 -4.46 -1.01
C SER A 35 -34.08 -4.04 -2.48
N HIS A 36 -33.10 -4.42 -3.32
CA HIS A 36 -33.01 -4.09 -4.76
C HIS A 36 -32.75 -2.60 -5.09
N ARG A 37 -32.45 -1.76 -4.09
CA ARG A 37 -32.08 -0.36 -4.28
C ARG A 37 -30.61 -0.17 -3.92
N ILE A 38 -29.90 0.57 -4.77
CA ILE A 38 -28.54 1.03 -4.47
C ILE A 38 -28.60 2.45 -3.92
N VAL A 39 -27.96 2.64 -2.76
CA VAL A 39 -27.70 3.97 -2.16
C VAL A 39 -26.20 4.19 -2.23
N GLU A 40 -25.79 5.40 -2.60
CA GLU A 40 -24.37 5.73 -2.78
C GLU A 40 -23.93 6.80 -1.78
N TYR A 41 -22.68 6.64 -1.30
CA TYR A 41 -22.01 7.61 -0.43
C TYR A 41 -20.64 7.93 -1.00
N ALA A 42 -20.24 9.19 -0.82
CA ALA A 42 -18.87 9.65 -1.06
C ALA A 42 -18.23 10.01 0.29
N LEU A 43 -17.20 9.26 0.69
CA LEU A 43 -16.42 9.49 1.89
C LEU A 43 -15.23 10.36 1.49
N ALA A 44 -15.31 11.66 1.78
CA ALA A 44 -14.35 12.65 1.31
C ALA A 44 -13.00 12.60 2.08
N THR A 45 -13.05 12.21 3.36
CA THR A 45 -11.90 12.24 4.26
C THR A 45 -11.65 10.89 4.93
N GLU A 46 -10.46 10.72 5.53
CA GLU A 46 -10.16 9.57 6.39
C GLU A 46 -11.10 9.48 7.61
N THR A 47 -11.60 10.62 8.08
CA THR A 47 -12.58 10.68 9.16
C THR A 47 -13.92 10.10 8.71
N ASP A 48 -14.40 10.46 7.51
CA ASP A 48 -15.62 9.87 6.95
C ASP A 48 -15.50 8.34 6.76
N GLU A 49 -14.33 7.88 6.31
CA GLU A 49 -14.05 6.44 6.20
C GLU A 49 -14.14 5.74 7.57
N LEU A 50 -13.53 6.35 8.60
CA LEU A 50 -13.59 5.80 9.96
C LEU A 50 -15.01 5.83 10.53
N ASP A 51 -15.75 6.90 10.30
CA ASP A 51 -17.15 7.00 10.72
C ASP A 51 -18.02 5.95 10.00
N PHE A 52 -17.75 5.69 8.73
CA PHE A 52 -18.41 4.60 8.01
C PHE A 52 -18.09 3.23 8.62
N VAL A 53 -16.81 2.94 8.94
CA VAL A 53 -16.39 1.71 9.64
C VAL A 53 -17.12 1.53 10.96
N LEU A 54 -17.33 2.63 11.70
CA LEU A 54 -17.97 2.63 13.01
C LEU A 54 -19.51 2.68 12.95
N GLY A 55 -20.10 2.72 11.75
CA GLY A 55 -21.55 2.77 11.57
C GLY A 55 -22.19 4.10 11.93
N ARG A 56 -21.42 5.19 11.94
CA ARG A 56 -21.84 6.54 12.35
C ARG A 56 -21.55 7.63 11.32
N PHE A 57 -21.44 7.26 10.05
CA PHE A 57 -21.28 8.22 8.95
C PHE A 57 -22.58 9.02 8.76
N PRO A 58 -22.56 10.37 8.77
CA PRO A 58 -23.73 11.21 8.58
C PRO A 58 -24.31 11.02 7.17
N SER A 59 -25.41 10.28 7.06
CA SER A 59 -26.07 9.95 5.78
C SER A 59 -27.14 10.96 5.37
N ALA A 60 -27.68 11.71 6.33
CA ALA A 60 -28.62 12.81 6.09
C ALA A 60 -28.40 13.95 7.07
N TRP A 61 -28.81 15.17 6.68
CA TRP A 61 -28.57 16.39 7.42
C TRP A 61 -29.85 17.17 7.62
N ARG A 62 -29.99 17.84 8.77
CA ARG A 62 -31.06 18.80 9.08
C ARG A 62 -30.48 20.09 9.64
N ASP A 63 -31.25 21.15 9.60
CA ASP A 63 -30.87 22.39 10.24
C ASP A 63 -30.90 22.26 11.76
N VAL A 64 -30.03 23.00 12.44
CA VAL A 64 -29.95 23.05 13.90
C VAL A 64 -31.15 23.84 14.44
N THR A 65 -31.77 23.32 15.50
CA THR A 65 -32.82 24.06 16.22
C THR A 65 -32.21 24.85 17.37
N PRO A 66 -32.73 26.05 17.69
CA PRO A 66 -32.14 26.94 18.70
C PRO A 66 -32.00 26.33 20.10
N ASP A 67 -32.93 25.48 20.48
CA ASP A 67 -33.01 24.86 21.83
C ASP A 67 -32.32 23.48 21.92
N GLU A 68 -31.66 23.07 20.87
CA GLU A 68 -31.02 21.74 20.79
C GLU A 68 -29.65 21.73 21.47
N HIS A 69 -29.35 20.70 22.26
CA HIS A 69 -28.02 20.49 22.81
C HIS A 69 -27.15 19.70 21.84
N LEU A 70 -26.04 20.30 21.39
CA LEU A 70 -25.10 19.68 20.43
C LEU A 70 -24.02 18.84 21.12
N GLY A 71 -23.92 18.90 22.44
CA GLY A 71 -22.81 18.25 23.19
C GLY A 71 -22.71 16.72 23.02
N LEU A 72 -23.74 16.04 22.51
CA LEU A 72 -23.74 14.60 22.21
C LEU A 72 -23.32 14.31 20.75
N ILE A 73 -23.26 15.34 19.90
CA ILE A 73 -22.89 15.20 18.49
C ILE A 73 -21.38 15.44 18.36
N PRO A 74 -20.60 14.54 17.74
CA PRO A 74 -19.19 14.80 17.50
C PRO A 74 -19.00 16.12 16.75
N ALA A 75 -18.03 16.93 17.17
CA ALA A 75 -17.82 18.27 16.60
C ALA A 75 -17.59 18.26 15.07
N HIS A 76 -16.96 17.20 14.54
CA HIS A 76 -16.76 17.02 13.10
C HIS A 76 -18.03 16.60 12.35
N HIS A 77 -19.10 16.24 13.04
CA HIS A 77 -20.42 16.01 12.46
C HIS A 77 -21.31 17.25 12.49
N VAL A 78 -20.81 18.40 12.94
CA VAL A 78 -21.54 19.67 12.88
C VAL A 78 -21.06 20.44 11.65
N LYS A 79 -21.98 20.87 10.78
CA LYS A 79 -21.65 21.80 9.69
C LYS A 79 -21.75 23.22 10.21
N TRP A 80 -20.62 23.91 10.16
CA TRP A 80 -20.47 25.25 10.67
C TRP A 80 -20.65 26.28 9.56
N LYS A 81 -21.34 27.41 9.86
CA LYS A 81 -21.46 28.57 8.99
C LYS A 81 -20.65 29.71 9.59
N LYS A 82 -19.85 30.36 8.76
CA LYS A 82 -19.09 31.55 9.17
C LYS A 82 -20.02 32.64 9.67
N HIS A 83 -19.74 33.20 10.86
CA HIS A 83 -20.44 34.33 11.45
C HIS A 83 -19.64 35.64 11.31
N GLY A 84 -18.41 35.70 11.87
CA GLY A 84 -17.59 36.90 11.79
C GLY A 84 -16.48 36.92 12.84
N LYS A 85 -15.97 38.15 13.13
CA LYS A 85 -14.92 38.34 14.15
C LYS A 85 -15.47 38.47 15.56
N GLU A 86 -16.69 38.94 15.69
CA GLU A 86 -17.38 39.15 16.96
C GLU A 86 -18.02 37.86 17.44
N LYS A 87 -17.99 37.62 18.77
CA LYS A 87 -18.63 36.46 19.38
C LYS A 87 -20.14 36.55 19.23
N PRO A 88 -20.83 35.55 18.66
CA PRO A 88 -22.29 35.56 18.52
C PRO A 88 -22.94 35.22 19.85
N GLU A 89 -23.28 36.27 20.65
CA GLU A 89 -23.84 36.13 21.99
C GLU A 89 -25.25 35.51 22.00
N GLU A 90 -26.00 35.66 20.90
CA GLU A 90 -27.37 35.15 20.73
C GLU A 90 -27.46 33.61 20.60
N TYR A 91 -26.34 32.93 20.38
CA TYR A 91 -26.29 31.46 20.24
C TYR A 91 -25.84 30.80 21.52
N ALA A 92 -26.29 29.57 21.80
CA ALA A 92 -25.83 28.77 22.91
C ALA A 92 -24.31 28.45 22.78
N GLU A 93 -23.63 28.17 23.88
CA GLU A 93 -22.15 27.96 23.85
C GLU A 93 -21.73 26.76 23.00
N ASP A 94 -22.53 25.69 22.95
CA ASP A 94 -22.28 24.50 22.10
C ASP A 94 -22.70 24.71 20.63
N HIS A 95 -23.39 25.82 20.31
CA HIS A 95 -23.76 26.20 18.94
C HIS A 95 -22.72 27.12 18.29
N LYS A 96 -21.65 27.49 18.96
CA LYS A 96 -20.61 28.38 18.44
C LYS A 96 -19.22 27.82 18.62
N ALA A 97 -18.37 28.07 17.65
CA ALA A 97 -16.96 27.63 17.66
C ALA A 97 -16.07 28.71 17.06
N PHE A 98 -14.87 28.84 17.60
CA PHE A 98 -13.88 29.78 17.09
C PHE A 98 -12.72 28.97 16.43
N PHE A 99 -12.59 29.13 15.11
CA PHE A 99 -11.49 28.55 14.35
C PHE A 99 -11.19 29.42 13.12
N GLU A 100 -9.96 29.31 12.60
CA GLU A 100 -9.45 30.14 11.50
C GLU A 100 -9.55 31.65 11.76
N GLY A 101 -9.49 32.07 13.04
CA GLY A 101 -9.57 33.49 13.44
C GLY A 101 -10.94 34.08 13.37
N LEU A 102 -12.00 33.28 13.23
CA LEU A 102 -13.40 33.72 13.08
C LEU A 102 -14.33 32.84 13.91
N TRP A 103 -15.46 33.47 14.34
CA TRP A 103 -16.57 32.75 14.93
C TRP A 103 -17.42 32.08 13.85
N HIS A 104 -17.87 30.90 14.18
CA HIS A 104 -18.79 30.11 13.36
C HIS A 104 -19.96 29.68 14.22
N VAL A 105 -21.12 29.52 13.58
CA VAL A 105 -22.34 29.03 14.22
C VAL A 105 -22.73 27.69 13.58
N ALA A 106 -23.26 26.77 14.39
CA ALA A 106 -23.74 25.49 13.93
C ALA A 106 -24.94 25.70 12.99
N ALA A 107 -24.81 25.18 11.77
CA ALA A 107 -25.84 25.33 10.74
C ALA A 107 -26.63 24.03 10.55
N LYS A 108 -25.94 22.90 10.44
CA LYS A 108 -26.58 21.59 10.24
C LYS A 108 -25.94 20.54 11.08
N VAL A 109 -26.76 19.55 11.49
CA VAL A 109 -26.39 18.36 12.21
C VAL A 109 -26.95 17.10 11.51
N PRO A 110 -26.40 15.91 11.76
CA PRO A 110 -26.95 14.70 11.20
C PRO A 110 -28.39 14.46 11.64
N SER A 111 -29.26 14.14 10.67
CA SER A 111 -30.60 13.62 10.94
C SER A 111 -30.64 12.09 10.88
N ALA A 112 -29.67 11.47 10.21
CA ALA A 112 -29.51 10.02 10.15
C ALA A 112 -28.03 9.65 9.97
N TYR A 113 -27.70 8.49 10.49
CA TYR A 113 -26.39 7.87 10.33
C TYR A 113 -26.50 6.57 9.53
N ASP A 114 -25.49 6.28 8.73
CA ASP A 114 -25.29 4.98 8.08
C ASP A 114 -23.84 4.53 8.25
N GLY A 115 -23.49 3.38 7.70
CA GLY A 115 -22.17 2.81 7.73
C GLY A 115 -22.22 1.31 7.81
N PHE A 116 -21.13 0.72 8.27
CA PHE A 116 -20.95 -0.73 8.36
C PHE A 116 -21.63 -1.29 9.60
N ARG A 117 -22.51 -2.29 9.40
CA ARG A 117 -23.41 -2.83 10.44
C ARG A 117 -23.33 -4.36 10.54
N GLU A 118 -23.92 -4.88 11.59
CA GLU A 118 -24.11 -6.31 11.78
C GLU A 118 -24.81 -6.97 10.58
N GLY A 119 -24.30 -8.11 10.15
CA GLY A 119 -24.83 -8.89 9.03
C GLY A 119 -24.50 -8.35 7.64
N ASP A 120 -23.81 -7.21 7.52
CA ASP A 120 -23.39 -6.67 6.23
C ASP A 120 -22.34 -7.56 5.56
N VAL A 121 -22.40 -7.60 4.23
CA VAL A 121 -21.37 -8.21 3.38
C VAL A 121 -20.71 -7.11 2.56
N LEU A 122 -19.41 -6.93 2.72
CA LEU A 122 -18.66 -5.86 2.09
C LEU A 122 -17.66 -6.41 1.07
N ALA A 123 -17.65 -5.84 -0.12
CA ALA A 123 -16.79 -6.19 -1.25
C ALA A 123 -15.81 -5.05 -1.58
N MET A 124 -14.50 -5.37 -1.66
CA MET A 124 -13.44 -4.41 -2.01
C MET A 124 -12.45 -5.01 -2.99
N ILE A 125 -11.69 -4.15 -3.67
CA ILE A 125 -10.57 -4.57 -4.51
C ILE A 125 -9.36 -4.94 -3.65
N LEU A 126 -8.69 -6.03 -3.99
CA LEU A 126 -7.49 -6.51 -3.30
C LEU A 126 -6.28 -5.64 -3.63
N GLY A 127 -5.61 -5.14 -2.61
CA GLY A 127 -4.35 -4.40 -2.73
C GLY A 127 -4.52 -2.89 -2.91
N GLY A 128 -3.38 -2.19 -2.92
CA GLY A 128 -3.34 -0.75 -3.13
C GLY A 128 -3.66 0.08 -1.88
N SER A 129 -4.17 1.29 -2.12
CA SER A 129 -4.48 2.26 -1.05
C SER A 129 -5.61 1.82 -0.12
N GLY A 130 -6.51 0.94 -0.59
CA GLY A 130 -7.65 0.44 0.17
C GLY A 130 -7.31 -0.61 1.24
N ASP A 131 -6.04 -1.07 1.33
CA ASP A 131 -5.66 -2.11 2.30
C ASP A 131 -5.86 -1.70 3.75
N ARG A 132 -5.59 -0.42 4.10
CA ARG A 132 -5.78 0.10 5.46
C ARG A 132 -7.26 0.12 5.84
N LEU A 133 -8.12 0.57 4.94
CA LEU A 133 -9.57 0.57 5.14
C LEU A 133 -10.10 -0.87 5.23
N ALA A 134 -9.64 -1.78 4.38
CA ALA A 134 -10.00 -3.20 4.43
C ALA A 134 -9.58 -3.84 5.76
N TYR A 135 -8.43 -3.48 6.31
CA TYR A 135 -7.98 -3.92 7.63
C TYR A 135 -8.97 -3.48 8.73
N ALA A 136 -9.31 -2.19 8.76
CA ALA A 136 -10.22 -1.62 9.76
C ALA A 136 -11.62 -2.26 9.66
N LEU A 137 -12.16 -2.36 8.44
CA LEU A 137 -13.45 -2.98 8.17
C LEU A 137 -13.47 -4.46 8.55
N SER A 138 -12.41 -5.22 8.19
CA SER A 138 -12.32 -6.64 8.54
C SER A 138 -12.23 -6.87 10.05
N ARG A 139 -11.52 -6.00 10.78
CA ARG A 139 -11.48 -6.05 12.24
C ARG A 139 -12.85 -5.77 12.83
N ARG A 140 -13.50 -4.71 12.34
CA ARG A 140 -14.86 -4.36 12.78
C ARG A 140 -15.87 -5.45 12.47
N ALA A 141 -15.73 -6.13 11.32
CA ALA A 141 -16.59 -7.24 10.92
C ALA A 141 -16.56 -8.37 11.94
N ASP A 142 -15.38 -8.75 12.46
CA ASP A 142 -15.26 -9.77 13.50
C ASP A 142 -15.99 -9.37 14.79
N GLU A 143 -16.03 -8.06 15.11
CA GLU A 143 -16.69 -7.54 16.32
C GLU A 143 -18.22 -7.52 16.20
N ILE A 144 -18.76 -7.26 15.00
CA ILE A 144 -20.20 -7.03 14.79
C ILE A 144 -20.91 -8.14 14.01
N GLY A 145 -20.25 -9.26 13.71
CA GLY A 145 -20.86 -10.34 12.94
C GLY A 145 -21.14 -10.00 11.48
N ALA A 146 -20.28 -9.18 10.85
CA ALA A 146 -20.31 -8.86 9.43
C ALA A 146 -19.19 -9.58 8.68
N SER A 147 -19.07 -9.35 7.36
CA SER A 147 -18.05 -10.01 6.54
C SER A 147 -17.45 -9.06 5.51
N VAL A 148 -16.12 -9.11 5.32
CA VAL A 148 -15.41 -8.36 4.31
C VAL A 148 -14.76 -9.30 3.30
N TYR A 149 -14.98 -9.05 2.03
CA TYR A 149 -14.44 -9.82 0.92
C TYR A 149 -13.61 -8.97 -0.01
N ARG A 150 -12.59 -9.58 -0.62
CA ARG A 150 -11.69 -8.90 -1.53
C ARG A 150 -11.57 -9.66 -2.85
N VAL A 151 -11.53 -8.92 -3.95
CA VAL A 151 -11.44 -9.47 -5.30
C VAL A 151 -10.17 -8.96 -6.01
N PRO A 152 -9.47 -9.81 -6.79
CA PRO A 152 -8.30 -9.37 -7.54
C PRO A 152 -8.63 -8.25 -8.55
N PRO A 153 -7.74 -7.24 -8.72
CA PRO A 153 -7.99 -6.11 -9.63
C PRO A 153 -8.26 -6.51 -11.08
N PHE A 154 -7.63 -7.59 -11.56
CA PHE A 154 -7.85 -8.08 -12.93
C PHE A 154 -9.27 -8.61 -13.13
N THR A 155 -9.87 -9.24 -12.11
CA THR A 155 -11.25 -9.75 -12.16
C THR A 155 -12.23 -8.58 -12.32
N VAL A 156 -12.05 -7.50 -11.56
CA VAL A 156 -12.86 -6.28 -11.67
C VAL A 156 -12.66 -5.64 -13.04
N LYS A 157 -11.42 -5.56 -13.53
CA LYS A 157 -11.13 -5.05 -14.87
C LYS A 157 -11.88 -5.84 -15.95
N HIS A 158 -11.81 -7.17 -15.94
CA HIS A 158 -12.52 -8.00 -16.89
C HIS A 158 -14.05 -7.83 -16.84
N ALA A 159 -14.61 -7.75 -15.62
CA ALA A 159 -16.03 -7.52 -15.44
C ALA A 159 -16.45 -6.14 -15.96
N ARG A 160 -15.63 -5.10 -15.70
CA ARG A 160 -15.86 -3.74 -16.22
C ARG A 160 -15.79 -3.69 -17.74
N ASP A 161 -14.75 -4.29 -18.34
CA ASP A 161 -14.57 -4.32 -19.79
C ASP A 161 -15.76 -5.04 -20.47
N ALA A 162 -16.27 -6.13 -19.88
CA ALA A 162 -17.45 -6.85 -20.37
C ALA A 162 -18.75 -6.02 -20.26
N ALA A 163 -18.85 -5.16 -19.26
CA ALA A 163 -20.00 -4.27 -19.05
C ALA A 163 -19.88 -2.93 -19.79
N SER A 164 -18.79 -2.68 -20.53
CA SER A 164 -18.46 -1.39 -21.16
C SER A 164 -18.49 -0.22 -20.18
N GLY A 165 -18.15 -0.49 -18.91
CA GLY A 165 -18.15 0.48 -17.83
C GLY A 165 -16.81 1.20 -17.66
N ASP A 166 -16.78 2.16 -16.75
CA ASP A 166 -15.58 2.88 -16.34
C ASP A 166 -15.17 2.55 -14.90
N LYS A 167 -14.05 3.13 -14.45
CA LYS A 167 -13.56 2.92 -13.08
C LYS A 167 -14.38 3.66 -12.02
N GLU A 168 -15.17 4.63 -12.41
CA GLU A 168 -15.99 5.41 -11.48
C GLU A 168 -17.14 4.57 -10.95
N GLY A 169 -17.68 3.68 -11.77
CA GLY A 169 -18.73 2.73 -11.40
C GLY A 169 -18.24 1.46 -10.67
N ASP A 170 -16.93 1.32 -10.36
CA ASP A 170 -16.41 0.08 -9.78
C ASP A 170 -17.06 -0.29 -8.43
N HIS A 171 -17.48 0.68 -7.60
CA HIS A 171 -18.17 0.42 -6.34
C HIS A 171 -19.54 -0.25 -6.55
N GLN A 172 -20.29 0.13 -7.56
CA GLN A 172 -21.56 -0.53 -7.96
C GLN A 172 -21.28 -1.89 -8.61
N LEU A 173 -20.23 -1.95 -9.47
CA LEU A 173 -19.81 -3.19 -10.10
C LEU A 173 -19.42 -4.26 -9.08
N LEU A 174 -18.77 -3.88 -7.98
CA LEU A 174 -18.41 -4.81 -6.89
C LEU A 174 -19.64 -5.45 -6.26
N VAL A 175 -20.72 -4.70 -6.07
CA VAL A 175 -21.99 -5.21 -5.52
C VAL A 175 -22.61 -6.23 -6.48
N THR A 176 -22.72 -5.89 -7.75
CA THR A 176 -23.32 -6.78 -8.76
C THR A 176 -22.46 -8.01 -9.01
N LEU A 177 -21.14 -7.83 -9.07
CA LEU A 177 -20.17 -8.92 -9.26
C LEU A 177 -20.18 -9.89 -8.07
N PHE A 178 -20.30 -9.39 -6.83
CA PHE A 178 -20.41 -10.25 -5.66
C PHE A 178 -21.67 -11.10 -5.70
N GLY A 179 -22.80 -10.52 -6.09
CA GLY A 179 -24.05 -11.26 -6.23
C GLY A 179 -24.03 -12.32 -7.32
N ALA A 180 -23.35 -12.03 -8.45
CA ALA A 180 -23.29 -12.93 -9.61
C ALA A 180 -22.20 -14.01 -9.50
N ARG A 181 -21.05 -13.68 -8.88
CA ARG A 181 -19.83 -14.51 -8.87
C ARG A 181 -19.08 -14.42 -7.53
N PRO A 182 -19.70 -14.81 -6.39
CA PRO A 182 -19.09 -14.74 -5.07
C PRO A 182 -17.79 -15.55 -4.96
N GLU A 183 -17.63 -16.60 -5.75
CA GLU A 183 -16.44 -17.45 -5.79
C GLU A 183 -15.16 -16.71 -6.21
N CYS A 184 -15.28 -15.55 -6.87
CA CYS A 184 -14.15 -14.70 -7.25
C CYS A 184 -13.57 -13.92 -6.06
N PHE A 185 -14.33 -13.83 -4.98
CA PHE A 185 -13.97 -13.07 -3.80
C PHE A 185 -13.34 -13.95 -2.72
N ARG A 186 -12.47 -13.35 -1.93
CA ARG A 186 -11.80 -14.01 -0.80
C ARG A 186 -12.12 -13.25 0.48
N CYS A 187 -12.55 -13.97 1.50
CA CYS A 187 -12.80 -13.39 2.81
C CYS A 187 -11.50 -12.79 3.38
N CYS A 188 -11.60 -11.58 3.90
CA CYS A 188 -10.52 -10.85 4.55
C CYS A 188 -10.57 -11.13 6.05
N GLY A 189 -9.90 -12.18 6.51
CA GLY A 189 -9.83 -12.57 7.92
C GLY A 189 -8.53 -12.13 8.62
N ALA A 190 -8.27 -12.69 9.79
CA ALA A 190 -7.08 -12.39 10.61
C ALA A 190 -5.77 -12.55 9.83
N ARG A 191 -5.61 -13.66 9.11
CA ARG A 191 -4.44 -13.90 8.24
C ARG A 191 -4.22 -12.77 7.23
N ASP A 192 -5.28 -12.29 6.60
CA ASP A 192 -5.16 -11.24 5.58
C ASP A 192 -4.81 -9.90 6.21
N ARG A 193 -5.31 -9.62 7.42
CA ARG A 193 -4.90 -8.46 8.20
C ARG A 193 -3.41 -8.49 8.55
N ASP A 194 -2.87 -9.64 8.89
CA ASP A 194 -1.44 -9.78 9.17
C ASP A 194 -0.59 -9.54 7.93
N LEU A 195 -1.00 -10.02 6.76
CA LEU A 195 -0.32 -9.70 5.48
C LEU A 195 -0.34 -8.20 5.18
N ILE A 196 -1.44 -7.50 5.47
CA ILE A 196 -1.53 -6.04 5.35
C ILE A 196 -0.54 -5.36 6.31
N ARG A 197 -0.48 -5.79 7.57
CA ARG A 197 0.46 -5.25 8.57
C ARG A 197 1.92 -5.39 8.13
N VAL A 198 2.31 -6.57 7.62
CA VAL A 198 3.66 -6.78 7.07
C VAL A 198 3.94 -5.84 5.91
N THR A 199 2.97 -5.68 5.00
CA THR A 199 3.11 -4.81 3.84
C THR A 199 3.33 -3.36 4.25
N GLU A 200 2.59 -2.85 5.23
CA GLU A 200 2.75 -1.50 5.76
C GLU A 200 4.09 -1.34 6.50
N ALA A 201 4.45 -2.27 7.38
CA ALA A 201 5.72 -2.23 8.09
C ALA A 201 6.93 -2.31 7.13
N PHE A 202 6.84 -3.13 6.08
CA PHE A 202 7.85 -3.20 5.04
C PHE A 202 7.97 -1.88 4.27
N ARG A 203 6.85 -1.23 3.94
CA ARG A 203 6.83 0.08 3.29
C ARG A 203 7.51 1.15 4.14
N HIS A 204 7.14 1.26 5.42
CA HIS A 204 7.76 2.21 6.34
C HIS A 204 9.27 1.99 6.49
N ARG A 205 9.71 0.73 6.56
CA ARG A 205 11.15 0.42 6.59
C ARG A 205 11.85 0.83 5.31
N MET A 206 11.22 0.62 4.14
CA MET A 206 11.79 1.03 2.85
C MET A 206 11.87 2.55 2.70
N GLU A 207 10.86 3.28 3.18
CA GLU A 207 10.86 4.75 3.22
C GLU A 207 12.02 5.26 4.08
N ALA A 208 12.18 4.77 5.31
CA ALA A 208 13.29 5.15 6.19
C ALA A 208 14.66 4.85 5.56
N GLN A 209 14.81 3.72 4.85
CA GLN A 209 16.03 3.41 4.10
C GLN A 209 16.31 4.42 3.00
N LEU A 210 15.31 4.79 2.20
CA LEU A 210 15.46 5.74 1.11
C LEU A 210 15.85 7.13 1.62
N GLU A 211 15.23 7.59 2.70
CA GLU A 211 15.56 8.87 3.35
C GLU A 211 17.00 8.88 3.87
N ARG A 212 17.43 7.81 4.56
CA ARG A 212 18.81 7.68 5.02
C ARG A 212 19.81 7.71 3.86
N ILE A 213 19.56 6.94 2.80
CA ILE A 213 20.43 6.91 1.61
C ILE A 213 20.50 8.30 0.97
N ALA A 214 19.36 8.95 0.79
CA ALA A 214 19.32 10.30 0.21
C ALA A 214 20.04 11.34 1.08
N CYS A 215 19.91 11.24 2.42
CA CYS A 215 20.64 12.09 3.35
C CYS A 215 22.15 11.88 3.24
N ALA A 216 22.61 10.62 3.26
CA ALA A 216 24.03 10.27 3.14
C ALA A 216 24.63 10.81 1.83
N HIS A 217 23.91 10.66 0.70
CA HIS A 217 24.36 11.20 -0.58
C HIS A 217 24.45 12.73 -0.58
N ARG A 218 23.45 13.42 -0.04
CA ARG A 218 23.49 14.90 0.07
C ARG A 218 24.60 15.39 0.98
N LEU A 219 24.82 14.73 2.12
CA LEU A 219 25.89 15.04 3.04
C LEU A 219 27.26 14.88 2.37
N ARG A 220 27.47 13.78 1.65
CA ARG A 220 28.70 13.53 0.89
C ARG A 220 28.96 14.59 -0.17
N GLN A 221 27.93 14.98 -0.93
CA GLN A 221 28.08 16.02 -1.96
C GLN A 221 28.43 17.39 -1.34
N ARG A 222 27.78 17.77 -0.25
CA ARG A 222 28.11 19.01 0.48
C ARG A 222 29.53 18.98 1.01
N PHE A 223 29.95 17.85 1.61
CA PHE A 223 31.31 17.69 2.12
C PHE A 223 32.36 17.81 1.00
N ILE A 224 32.18 17.13 -0.12
CA ILE A 224 33.07 17.26 -1.29
C ILE A 224 33.09 18.70 -1.77
N GLY A 225 31.94 19.35 -1.88
CA GLY A 225 31.84 20.76 -2.28
C GLY A 225 32.64 21.69 -1.36
N SER A 226 32.54 21.50 -0.04
CA SER A 226 33.29 22.31 0.92
C SER A 226 34.83 22.18 0.79
N ILE A 227 35.30 20.99 0.40
CA ILE A 227 36.72 20.77 0.14
C ILE A 227 37.14 21.51 -1.13
N PHE A 228 36.48 21.23 -2.28
CA PHE A 228 36.91 21.78 -3.55
C PHE A 228 36.66 23.28 -3.69
N LEU A 229 35.72 23.83 -2.95
CA LEU A 229 35.41 25.27 -2.92
C LEU A 229 36.07 26.00 -1.74
N SER A 230 37.11 25.41 -1.10
CA SER A 230 37.80 26.02 0.03
C SER A 230 38.35 27.38 -0.38
N PRO A 231 37.94 28.47 0.30
CA PRO A 231 38.43 29.82 -0.04
C PRO A 231 39.92 30.00 0.22
N ASP A 232 40.47 29.24 1.15
CA ASP A 232 41.88 29.33 1.56
C ASP A 232 42.79 28.38 0.75
N GLY A 233 42.24 27.60 -0.18
CA GLY A 233 42.97 26.58 -0.93
C GLY A 233 43.58 25.46 -0.08
N LYS A 234 43.08 25.29 1.15
CA LYS A 234 43.53 24.23 2.04
C LYS A 234 42.74 22.96 1.79
N TYR A 235 43.44 21.89 1.49
CA TYR A 235 42.86 20.59 1.22
C TYR A 235 43.25 19.58 2.31
N PRO A 236 42.40 18.63 2.66
CA PRO A 236 42.73 17.60 3.65
C PRO A 236 43.91 16.75 3.15
N GLU A 237 44.82 16.43 4.07
CA GLU A 237 45.85 15.42 3.83
C GLU A 237 45.21 14.01 3.96
N GLY A 238 45.49 13.15 2.96
CA GLY A 238 44.97 11.78 2.94
C GLY A 238 43.72 11.59 2.09
N ARG A 239 43.02 10.50 2.33
CA ARG A 239 41.85 10.11 1.53
C ARG A 239 40.61 10.92 1.93
N ILE A 240 39.92 11.46 0.94
CA ILE A 240 38.65 12.21 1.18
C ILE A 240 37.60 11.33 1.84
N GLU A 241 37.58 10.02 1.52
CA GLU A 241 36.64 9.05 2.11
C GLU A 241 36.79 8.96 3.63
N ASP A 242 38.03 8.88 4.13
CA ASP A 242 38.30 8.75 5.57
C ASP A 242 37.85 10.00 6.34
N ALA A 243 38.07 11.18 5.76
CA ALA A 243 37.59 12.44 6.34
C ALA A 243 36.03 12.54 6.29
N TYR A 244 35.42 12.07 5.21
CA TYR A 244 33.96 12.01 5.11
C TYR A 244 33.36 11.06 6.15
N ASP A 245 33.94 9.88 6.38
CA ASP A 245 33.43 8.90 7.34
C ASP A 245 33.37 9.49 8.75
N GLN A 246 34.34 10.33 9.14
CA GLN A 246 34.30 11.06 10.40
C GLN A 246 33.16 12.07 10.47
N VAL A 247 32.93 12.82 9.38
CA VAL A 247 31.81 13.78 9.30
C VAL A 247 30.49 13.06 9.35
N ALA A 248 30.35 11.96 8.61
CA ALA A 248 29.13 11.16 8.57
C ALA A 248 28.80 10.52 9.92
N ALA A 249 29.83 10.06 10.66
CA ALA A 249 29.66 9.47 11.99
C ALA A 249 29.16 10.50 13.03
N ASN A 250 29.47 11.78 12.84
CA ASN A 250 29.10 12.87 13.75
C ASN A 250 27.86 13.66 13.28
N ASP A 251 27.31 13.33 12.09
CA ASP A 251 26.11 14.02 11.59
C ASP A 251 24.85 13.55 12.33
N VAL A 252 24.22 14.49 13.04
CA VAL A 252 23.05 14.21 13.90
C VAL A 252 21.85 13.71 13.07
N ILE A 253 21.62 14.29 11.89
CA ILE A 253 20.47 13.94 11.04
C ILE A 253 20.66 12.53 10.48
N LEU A 254 21.86 12.25 9.92
CA LEU A 254 22.15 10.91 9.39
C LEU A 254 22.08 9.85 10.47
N SER A 255 22.61 10.13 11.67
CA SER A 255 22.55 9.22 12.82
C SER A 255 21.12 8.93 13.25
N ALA A 256 20.26 9.95 13.29
CA ALA A 256 18.83 9.77 13.60
C ALA A 256 18.11 8.90 12.55
N LEU A 257 18.40 9.10 11.26
CA LEU A 257 17.83 8.29 10.17
C LEU A 257 18.32 6.84 10.21
N VAL A 258 19.59 6.61 10.55
CA VAL A 258 20.13 5.25 10.77
C VAL A 258 19.42 4.55 11.92
N ALA A 259 19.19 5.26 13.03
CA ALA A 259 18.46 4.72 14.18
C ALA A 259 17.01 4.40 13.82
N GLU A 260 16.33 5.28 13.07
CA GLU A 260 14.95 5.04 12.62
C GLU A 260 14.85 3.84 11.67
N GLU A 261 15.75 3.70 10.69
CA GLU A 261 15.77 2.51 9.83
C GLU A 261 15.93 1.22 10.65
N LYS A 262 16.85 1.19 11.61
CA LYS A 262 17.05 0.04 12.51
C LYS A 262 15.80 -0.26 13.35
N ARG A 263 15.14 0.77 13.86
CA ARG A 263 13.89 0.62 14.63
C ARG A 263 12.78 -0.01 13.78
N ARG A 264 12.58 0.50 12.56
CA ARG A 264 11.58 -0.04 11.62
C ARG A 264 11.92 -1.46 11.18
N GLU A 265 13.20 -1.77 11.01
CA GLU A 265 13.63 -3.13 10.69
C GLU A 265 13.34 -4.10 11.85
N ALA A 266 13.61 -3.71 13.08
CA ALA A 266 13.32 -4.54 14.26
C ALA A 266 11.79 -4.77 14.43
N GLU A 267 10.98 -3.74 14.21
CA GLU A 267 9.51 -3.83 14.23
C GLU A 267 9.01 -4.81 13.15
N LEU A 268 9.50 -4.66 11.91
CA LEU A 268 9.14 -5.56 10.80
C LEU A 268 9.53 -7.01 11.09
N LYS A 269 10.73 -7.27 11.62
CA LYS A 269 11.17 -8.62 11.98
C LYS A 269 10.22 -9.27 13.00
N LYS A 270 9.80 -8.53 14.04
CA LYS A 270 8.83 -9.04 15.04
C LYS A 270 7.50 -9.42 14.39
N ILE A 271 6.98 -8.57 13.49
CA ILE A 271 5.72 -8.86 12.79
C ILE A 271 5.87 -10.10 11.91
N VAL A 272 6.96 -10.21 11.14
CA VAL A 272 7.20 -11.39 10.28
C VAL A 272 7.32 -12.67 11.09
N GLN A 273 8.08 -12.65 12.19
CA GLN A 273 8.30 -13.80 13.05
C GLN A 273 7.02 -14.32 13.71
N SER A 274 6.00 -13.49 13.89
CA SER A 274 4.71 -13.89 14.44
C SER A 274 3.77 -14.55 13.43
N LEU A 275 4.14 -14.62 12.14
CA LEU A 275 3.29 -15.20 11.09
C LEU A 275 3.47 -16.70 10.95
N ASP A 276 2.37 -17.45 10.77
CA ASP A 276 2.41 -18.88 10.46
C ASP A 276 3.19 -19.14 9.16
N VAL A 277 3.00 -18.30 8.13
CA VAL A 277 3.72 -18.42 6.86
C VAL A 277 5.24 -18.25 7.02
N TRP A 278 5.69 -17.51 8.01
CA TRP A 278 7.11 -17.44 8.35
C TRP A 278 7.57 -18.75 8.97
N GLN A 279 6.90 -19.22 10.00
CA GLN A 279 7.25 -20.42 10.76
C GLN A 279 7.25 -21.68 9.88
N GLU A 280 6.21 -21.85 9.09
CA GLU A 280 6.00 -23.07 8.30
C GLU A 280 6.74 -23.07 6.96
N LEU A 281 6.87 -21.91 6.31
CA LEU A 281 7.38 -21.84 4.94
C LEU A 281 8.78 -21.22 4.87
N PHE A 282 9.00 -20.03 5.44
CA PHE A 282 10.23 -19.26 5.18
C PHE A 282 11.37 -19.59 6.15
N ALA A 283 11.09 -19.73 7.44
CA ALA A 283 12.11 -19.98 8.45
C ALA A 283 12.91 -21.27 8.22
N PRO A 284 12.32 -22.38 7.70
CA PRO A 284 13.07 -23.61 7.38
C PRO A 284 13.97 -23.46 6.14
N ILE A 285 13.84 -22.40 5.34
CA ILE A 285 14.61 -22.22 4.12
C ILE A 285 15.91 -21.47 4.43
N GLU A 286 17.02 -22.20 4.37
CA GLU A 286 18.34 -21.65 4.61
C GLU A 286 18.66 -20.50 3.65
N GLY A 287 19.02 -19.35 4.21
CA GLY A 287 19.29 -18.12 3.46
C GLY A 287 18.10 -17.19 3.26
N VAL A 288 16.90 -17.56 3.72
CA VAL A 288 15.74 -16.69 3.75
C VAL A 288 15.62 -16.07 5.13
N GLY A 289 16.03 -14.81 5.26
CA GLY A 289 15.79 -14.02 6.45
C GLY A 289 14.46 -13.27 6.39
N GLU A 290 14.04 -12.68 7.53
CA GLU A 290 12.78 -11.96 7.68
C GLU A 290 12.59 -10.86 6.65
N MET A 291 13.69 -10.18 6.26
CA MET A 291 13.63 -9.09 5.27
C MET A 291 13.27 -9.59 3.86
N ILE A 292 13.78 -10.76 3.47
CA ILE A 292 13.43 -11.39 2.17
C ILE A 292 12.00 -11.88 2.23
N ALA A 293 11.61 -12.54 3.33
CA ALA A 293 10.23 -13.00 3.54
C ALA A 293 9.24 -11.82 3.52
N ALA A 294 9.51 -10.73 4.24
CA ALA A 294 8.69 -9.52 4.23
C ALA A 294 8.52 -8.95 2.82
N ARG A 295 9.59 -8.86 2.05
CA ARG A 295 9.56 -8.38 0.66
C ARG A 295 8.72 -9.28 -0.24
N LEU A 296 8.85 -10.60 -0.10
CA LEU A 296 8.04 -11.57 -0.85
C LEU A 296 6.56 -11.45 -0.47
N ILE A 297 6.24 -11.47 0.82
CA ILE A 297 4.88 -11.34 1.33
C ILE A 297 4.24 -10.05 0.83
N SER A 298 4.92 -8.90 0.99
CA SER A 298 4.42 -7.59 0.58
C SER A 298 4.18 -7.49 -0.93
N ALA A 299 5.08 -8.07 -1.73
CA ALA A 299 4.98 -8.01 -3.19
C ALA A 299 3.94 -8.98 -3.76
N VAL A 300 3.75 -10.14 -3.12
CA VAL A 300 2.73 -11.13 -3.49
C VAL A 300 1.35 -10.69 -3.05
N GLY A 301 1.23 -10.11 -1.84
CA GLY A 301 -0.05 -9.88 -1.19
C GLY A 301 -0.74 -11.22 -0.88
N ASP A 302 -1.86 -11.50 -1.52
CA ASP A 302 -2.53 -12.79 -1.39
C ASP A 302 -2.18 -13.73 -2.55
N ILE A 303 -1.52 -14.84 -2.25
CA ILE A 303 -1.15 -15.86 -3.25
C ILE A 303 -2.36 -16.50 -3.94
N ARG A 304 -3.51 -16.54 -3.28
CA ARG A 304 -4.78 -17.09 -3.80
C ARG A 304 -5.31 -16.30 -5.01
N ARG A 305 -4.80 -15.08 -5.24
CA ARG A 305 -5.14 -14.27 -6.42
C ARG A 305 -4.61 -14.86 -7.74
N PHE A 306 -3.65 -15.77 -7.68
CA PHE A 306 -3.06 -16.40 -8.86
C PHE A 306 -3.62 -17.80 -9.04
N GLU A 307 -4.38 -18.01 -10.12
CA GLU A 307 -4.98 -19.31 -10.43
C GLU A 307 -3.96 -20.39 -10.74
N THR A 308 -2.81 -20.00 -11.34
CA THR A 308 -1.77 -20.94 -11.79
C THR A 308 -0.36 -20.39 -11.56
N ALA A 309 0.62 -21.28 -11.43
CA ALA A 309 2.02 -20.92 -11.32
C ALA A 309 2.56 -20.08 -12.51
N PRO A 310 2.18 -20.34 -13.78
CA PRO A 310 2.53 -19.46 -14.89
C PRO A 310 2.05 -18.03 -14.73
N LYS A 311 0.80 -17.80 -14.27
CA LYS A 311 0.26 -16.45 -13.99
C LYS A 311 1.07 -15.74 -12.90
N PHE A 312 1.45 -16.48 -11.86
CA PHE A 312 2.34 -15.96 -10.82
C PHE A 312 3.72 -15.59 -11.35
N LYS A 313 4.36 -16.46 -12.14
CA LYS A 313 5.66 -16.18 -12.79
C LYS A 313 5.58 -14.96 -13.71
N ALA A 314 4.49 -14.81 -14.48
CA ALA A 314 4.26 -13.65 -15.32
C ALA A 314 4.16 -12.36 -14.50
N PHE A 315 3.39 -12.37 -13.42
CA PHE A 315 3.29 -11.24 -12.49
C PHE A 315 4.63 -10.91 -11.82
N ALA A 316 5.44 -11.92 -11.51
CA ALA A 316 6.79 -11.73 -10.96
C ALA A 316 7.82 -11.23 -11.99
N GLY A 317 7.48 -11.18 -13.28
CA GLY A 317 8.40 -10.77 -14.34
C GLY A 317 9.57 -11.74 -14.56
N VAL A 318 9.44 -12.99 -14.13
CA VAL A 318 10.48 -14.04 -14.28
C VAL A 318 10.14 -15.03 -15.39
N HIS A 319 9.16 -14.70 -16.24
CA HIS A 319 8.82 -15.49 -17.43
C HIS A 319 9.65 -15.03 -18.64
N VAL A 320 9.76 -15.93 -19.60
CA VAL A 320 10.37 -15.67 -20.90
C VAL A 320 9.23 -15.54 -21.93
N ALA A 321 9.24 -14.46 -22.69
CA ALA A 321 8.34 -14.26 -23.82
C ALA A 321 9.20 -14.14 -25.09
N ASP A 322 8.86 -14.90 -26.12
CA ASP A 322 9.58 -14.93 -27.42
C ASP A 322 11.10 -15.16 -27.28
N GLY A 323 11.48 -16.08 -26.37
CA GLY A 323 12.87 -16.41 -26.10
C GLY A 323 13.67 -15.34 -25.33
N LYS A 324 13.04 -14.23 -24.93
CA LYS A 324 13.71 -13.12 -24.23
C LYS A 324 13.09 -12.85 -22.86
N PHE A 325 13.92 -12.44 -21.91
CA PHE A 325 13.42 -11.90 -20.63
C PHE A 325 12.67 -10.58 -20.87
N VAL A 326 11.48 -10.47 -20.28
CA VAL A 326 10.69 -9.24 -20.33
C VAL A 326 11.45 -8.12 -19.59
N ARG A 327 11.83 -7.07 -20.30
CA ARG A 327 12.49 -5.87 -19.75
C ARG A 327 11.49 -4.71 -19.67
N ARG A 328 11.65 -3.88 -18.65
CA ARG A 328 10.92 -2.61 -18.58
C ARG A 328 11.55 -1.65 -19.60
N ARG A 329 10.73 -1.10 -20.49
CA ARG A 329 11.15 -0.09 -21.47
C ARG A 329 10.43 1.21 -21.18
N ALA A 330 11.09 2.35 -21.43
CA ALA A 330 10.42 3.65 -21.36
C ALA A 330 9.25 3.68 -22.33
N GLY A 331 8.12 4.28 -21.91
CA GLY A 331 6.91 4.37 -22.73
C GLY A 331 6.08 3.08 -22.83
N THR A 332 6.50 1.96 -22.21
CA THR A 332 5.70 0.73 -22.20
C THR A 332 5.19 0.38 -20.80
N VAL A 333 3.94 -0.06 -20.72
CA VAL A 333 3.35 -0.54 -19.46
C VAL A 333 3.88 -1.94 -19.17
N ALA A 334 4.63 -2.08 -18.06
CA ALA A 334 5.06 -3.39 -17.60
C ALA A 334 3.95 -4.04 -16.76
N ASN A 335 3.41 -5.16 -17.23
CA ASN A 335 2.38 -5.93 -16.53
C ASN A 335 2.95 -6.87 -15.45
N TRP A 336 4.10 -6.55 -14.87
CA TRP A 336 4.76 -7.33 -13.84
C TRP A 336 5.24 -6.45 -12.68
N SER A 337 5.42 -7.06 -11.50
CA SER A 337 5.85 -6.38 -10.28
C SER A 337 7.38 -6.27 -10.21
N PRO A 338 7.97 -5.06 -10.32
CA PRO A 338 9.42 -4.88 -10.14
C PRO A 338 9.89 -5.29 -8.75
N THR A 339 9.08 -5.03 -7.72
CA THR A 339 9.38 -5.39 -6.34
C THR A 339 9.47 -6.91 -6.15
N LEU A 340 8.53 -7.66 -6.74
CA LEU A 340 8.56 -9.12 -6.66
C LEU A 340 9.71 -9.70 -7.45
N ARG A 341 10.01 -9.15 -8.63
CA ARG A 341 11.18 -9.56 -9.42
C ARG A 341 12.49 -9.35 -8.66
N GLN A 342 12.63 -8.20 -7.99
CA GLN A 342 13.78 -7.94 -7.13
C GLN A 342 13.85 -8.90 -5.95
N ALA A 343 12.71 -9.25 -5.34
CA ALA A 343 12.66 -10.22 -4.26
C ALA A 343 13.16 -11.59 -4.72
N PHE A 344 12.74 -12.06 -5.89
CA PHE A 344 13.23 -13.32 -6.47
C PHE A 344 14.71 -13.29 -6.86
N TYR A 345 15.21 -12.14 -7.34
CA TYR A 345 16.62 -11.96 -7.58
C TYR A 345 17.45 -12.13 -6.30
N LEU A 346 17.04 -11.42 -5.22
CA LEU A 346 17.71 -11.51 -3.92
C LEU A 346 17.64 -12.93 -3.34
N LEU A 347 16.50 -13.61 -3.49
CA LEU A 347 16.33 -14.99 -3.06
C LEU A 347 17.26 -15.93 -3.85
N GLY A 348 17.33 -15.79 -5.16
CA GLY A 348 18.21 -16.56 -6.03
C GLY A 348 19.70 -16.33 -5.69
N ASP A 349 20.09 -15.11 -5.38
CA ASP A 349 21.43 -14.76 -4.92
C ASP A 349 21.78 -15.48 -3.60
N GLN A 350 20.85 -15.51 -2.63
CA GLN A 350 21.05 -16.26 -1.38
C GLN A 350 21.28 -17.76 -1.63
N PHE A 351 20.53 -18.37 -2.52
CA PHE A 351 20.72 -19.77 -2.89
C PHE A 351 22.03 -20.01 -3.64
N ASN A 352 22.45 -19.05 -4.46
CA ASN A 352 23.72 -19.10 -5.16
C ASN A 352 24.93 -19.04 -4.19
N ARG A 353 24.82 -18.21 -3.14
CA ARG A 353 25.84 -18.09 -2.07
C ARG A 353 25.87 -19.29 -1.13
N ARG A 354 24.82 -20.12 -1.11
CA ARG A 354 24.72 -21.35 -0.28
C ARG A 354 24.54 -22.58 -1.14
N PRO A 355 25.58 -22.96 -1.90
CA PRO A 355 25.47 -24.03 -2.90
C PRO A 355 25.14 -25.40 -2.30
N ASP A 356 25.47 -25.62 -1.04
CA ASP A 356 25.29 -26.93 -0.38
C ASP A 356 23.94 -27.05 0.33
N SER A 357 23.20 -25.94 0.49
CA SER A 357 21.83 -25.95 0.98
C SER A 357 20.88 -26.69 0.05
N VAL A 358 19.74 -27.13 0.54
CA VAL A 358 18.71 -27.83 -0.26
C VAL A 358 18.34 -27.04 -1.52
N TRP A 359 18.10 -25.75 -1.37
CA TRP A 359 17.71 -24.89 -2.49
C TRP A 359 18.89 -24.47 -3.36
N GLY A 360 20.09 -24.37 -2.80
CA GLY A 360 21.32 -24.16 -3.56
C GLY A 360 21.63 -25.31 -4.50
N LYS A 361 21.50 -26.57 -4.04
CA LYS A 361 21.62 -27.78 -4.85
C LYS A 361 20.60 -27.81 -5.99
N LYS A 362 19.32 -27.55 -5.67
CA LYS A 362 18.23 -27.44 -6.69
C LYS A 362 18.50 -26.34 -7.73
N LEU A 363 19.04 -25.22 -7.31
CA LEU A 363 19.41 -24.15 -8.24
C LEU A 363 20.54 -24.55 -9.17
N ARG A 364 21.57 -25.23 -8.66
CA ARG A 364 22.67 -25.75 -9.48
C ARG A 364 22.21 -26.81 -10.48
N GLU A 365 21.36 -27.73 -10.05
CA GLU A 365 20.78 -28.76 -10.94
C GLU A 365 19.93 -28.08 -12.05
N TYR A 366 19.14 -27.09 -11.70
CA TYR A 366 18.35 -26.31 -12.68
C TYR A 366 19.27 -25.61 -13.69
N LYS A 367 20.32 -24.92 -13.22
CA LYS A 367 21.32 -24.27 -14.09
C LYS A 367 22.03 -25.29 -15.01
N ALA A 368 22.38 -26.45 -14.51
CA ALA A 368 23.01 -27.51 -15.31
C ALA A 368 22.06 -28.00 -16.41
N LYS A 369 20.80 -28.30 -16.08
CA LYS A 369 19.77 -28.68 -17.05
C LYS A 369 19.55 -27.61 -18.11
N PHE A 370 19.51 -26.33 -17.70
CA PHE A 370 19.31 -25.22 -18.61
C PHE A 370 20.51 -25.04 -19.56
N ARG A 371 21.75 -25.14 -19.06
CA ARG A 371 22.97 -25.10 -19.89
C ARG A 371 23.03 -26.26 -20.90
N ALA A 372 22.63 -27.45 -20.48
CA ALA A 372 22.55 -28.59 -21.38
C ALA A 372 21.53 -28.40 -22.50
N LYS A 373 20.40 -27.76 -22.20
CA LYS A 373 19.36 -27.46 -23.19
C LYS A 373 19.72 -26.32 -24.13
N TYR A 374 20.49 -25.34 -23.63
CA TYR A 374 20.89 -24.13 -24.37
C TYR A 374 22.40 -23.95 -24.21
N PRO A 375 23.23 -24.71 -24.98
CA PRO A 375 24.69 -24.72 -24.81
C PRO A 375 25.33 -23.37 -25.19
N GLU A 376 24.71 -22.61 -26.07
CA GLU A 376 25.21 -21.28 -26.45
C GLU A 376 24.71 -20.20 -25.48
N PRO A 377 25.61 -19.27 -25.04
CA PRO A 377 25.18 -18.19 -24.20
C PRO A 377 24.19 -17.29 -24.97
N ILE A 378 23.03 -17.01 -24.38
CA ILE A 378 22.08 -16.04 -24.92
C ILE A 378 22.70 -14.65 -24.71
N MET A 379 23.39 -14.16 -25.71
CA MET A 379 23.93 -12.79 -25.73
C MET A 379 22.73 -11.83 -25.83
N GLY A 380 22.51 -11.03 -24.81
CA GLY A 380 21.54 -9.92 -24.91
C GLY A 380 22.13 -8.82 -25.81
N ASP A 381 21.29 -8.20 -26.64
CA ASP A 381 21.63 -7.15 -27.62
C ASP A 381 22.36 -5.91 -27.05
N ASN A 382 22.71 -5.91 -25.74
CA ASN A 382 23.35 -4.80 -25.02
C ASN A 382 24.44 -5.22 -24.06
N VAL A 383 25.14 -6.33 -24.31
CA VAL A 383 26.40 -6.57 -23.61
C VAL A 383 27.45 -5.74 -24.34
N ALA A 384 27.74 -4.54 -23.82
CA ALA A 384 28.92 -3.80 -24.24
C ALA A 384 30.12 -4.75 -24.11
N GLN A 385 30.88 -4.88 -25.19
CA GLN A 385 32.14 -5.61 -25.21
C GLN A 385 32.99 -5.12 -24.02
N GLY A 386 33.12 -5.89 -22.99
CA GLY A 386 33.95 -5.54 -21.83
C GLY A 386 33.82 -6.38 -20.58
N ASN A 387 32.84 -7.26 -20.45
CA ASN A 387 32.65 -8.05 -19.22
C ASN A 387 32.38 -9.53 -19.49
N GLU A 388 33.26 -10.20 -20.24
CA GLU A 388 33.19 -11.67 -20.43
C GLU A 388 33.45 -12.45 -19.12
N GLU A 389 34.15 -11.87 -18.16
CA GLU A 389 34.49 -12.54 -16.89
C GLU A 389 33.31 -12.68 -15.90
N ASN A 390 32.26 -11.90 -16.02
CA ASN A 390 31.10 -11.95 -15.13
C ASN A 390 29.96 -12.87 -15.60
N LEU A 391 30.13 -13.57 -16.70
CA LEU A 391 29.16 -14.52 -17.28
C LEU A 391 29.53 -16.00 -17.04
N ARG A 392 30.61 -16.28 -16.32
CA ARG A 392 31.04 -17.64 -15.94
C ARG A 392 30.55 -18.09 -14.57
#